data_3d53fd5f9fd1a46cf2156e40b76f2f81
#
_entry.id   3d53fd5f9fd1a46cf2156e40b76f2f81
#
_cell.length_a   1.000
_cell.length_b   1.000
_cell.length_c   1.000
_cell.angle_alpha   90.00
_cell.angle_beta   90.00
_cell.angle_gamma   90.00
#
_symmetry.space_group_name_H-M   'P 1'
#
loop_
_entity.id
_entity.type
_entity.pdbx_description
1 polymer ?
#
loop_
_entity_poly.entity_id
_entity_poly.type
_entity_poly.pdbx_seq_one_letter_code
_entity_poly.pdbx_strand_id
1 'polypeptide(L)'
;MGSIFQNKISINTLSPQPGIMIWYAKIPEITRSVFKKDAHPDLRAVLNELFKRQDFIKPFLSHEEINTINGFKALKKQIEWISGRYLIKQMIQNIFFSNTCLDQINLSYRKEGAPFLTTHPDLPVSLSHSNDYTAAACCKDKGQTIGLDIEKIAKAPDCFFMKTAFTQNEILNLKKDAAQIFRNWTIKEAYLKYIKKGFNESLQKVEVINNEIFHNKNKINVNVFSTFIDTDYVLSLVSD
;
A
#
# COMPACT_ATOMS: atom_id res chain seq x y z
N MET A 1 16.07 -12.40 -35.03
CA MET A 1 15.35 -12.77 -33.80
C MET A 1 15.85 -11.85 -32.70
N GLY A 2 15.19 -10.72 -32.50
CA GLY A 2 15.56 -9.75 -31.47
C GLY A 2 14.92 -10.15 -30.16
N SER A 3 15.72 -10.39 -29.11
CA SER A 3 15.22 -10.57 -27.74
C SER A 3 14.57 -9.27 -27.29
N ILE A 4 13.27 -9.26 -27.19
CA ILE A 4 12.53 -8.20 -26.54
C ILE A 4 12.90 -8.29 -25.07
N PHE A 5 13.76 -7.39 -24.60
CA PHE A 5 13.97 -7.17 -23.17
C PHE A 5 12.63 -6.70 -22.59
N GLN A 6 11.83 -7.64 -22.09
CA GLN A 6 10.76 -7.31 -21.16
C GLN A 6 11.44 -6.75 -19.91
N ASN A 7 11.33 -5.45 -19.67
CA ASN A 7 11.72 -4.83 -18.40
C ASN A 7 10.92 -5.47 -17.30
N LYS A 8 11.52 -6.48 -16.65
CA LYS A 8 10.89 -7.27 -15.59
C LYS A 8 10.79 -6.37 -14.35
N ILE A 9 9.60 -6.14 -13.86
CA ILE A 9 9.38 -5.42 -12.60
C ILE A 9 10.00 -6.24 -11.48
N SER A 10 10.84 -5.63 -10.67
CA SER A 10 11.39 -6.25 -9.47
C SER A 10 10.35 -6.22 -8.35
N ILE A 11 9.55 -7.28 -8.26
CA ILE A 11 8.60 -7.47 -7.17
C ILE A 11 9.33 -8.16 -6.03
N ASN A 12 9.37 -7.50 -4.88
CA ASN A 12 9.90 -8.06 -3.65
C ASN A 12 8.76 -8.68 -2.84
N THR A 13 9.07 -9.79 -2.14
CA THR A 13 8.08 -10.54 -1.38
C THR A 13 8.52 -10.76 0.05
N LEU A 14 7.59 -10.68 1.00
CA LEU A 14 7.78 -11.01 2.41
C LEU A 14 6.64 -11.92 2.86
N SER A 15 6.96 -12.83 3.78
CA SER A 15 5.98 -13.71 4.43
C SER A 15 6.18 -13.61 5.95
N PRO A 16 5.62 -12.58 6.60
CA PRO A 16 5.84 -12.33 8.03
C PRO A 16 5.23 -13.40 8.93
N GLN A 17 4.18 -14.07 8.46
CA GLN A 17 3.48 -15.15 9.15
C GLN A 17 2.95 -16.17 8.15
N PRO A 18 2.66 -17.43 8.58
CA PRO A 18 1.97 -18.39 7.73
C PRO A 18 0.67 -17.82 7.15
N GLY A 19 0.43 -18.02 5.88
CA GLY A 19 -0.77 -17.53 5.20
C GLY A 19 -0.75 -16.07 4.77
N ILE A 20 0.11 -15.22 5.34
CA ILE A 20 0.21 -13.80 4.97
C ILE A 20 1.36 -13.58 3.99
N MET A 21 1.06 -12.89 2.91
CA MET A 21 2.04 -12.47 1.92
C MET A 21 1.99 -10.96 1.70
N ILE A 22 3.17 -10.35 1.58
CA ILE A 22 3.35 -8.95 1.24
C ILE A 22 4.16 -8.88 -0.04
N TRP A 23 3.68 -8.12 -1.01
CA TRP A 23 4.44 -7.74 -2.19
C TRP A 23 4.67 -6.23 -2.17
N TYR A 24 5.86 -5.81 -2.57
CA TYR A 24 6.16 -4.39 -2.75
C TYR A 24 7.08 -4.18 -3.95
N ALA A 25 6.93 -3.05 -4.61
CA ALA A 25 7.69 -2.71 -5.80
C ALA A 25 7.84 -1.19 -5.96
N LYS A 26 8.84 -0.78 -6.71
CA LYS A 26 9.03 0.63 -7.07
C LYS A 26 8.01 1.08 -8.11
N ILE A 27 7.27 2.13 -7.80
CA ILE A 27 6.29 2.74 -8.70
C ILE A 27 6.89 3.10 -10.07
N PRO A 28 8.12 3.69 -10.15
CA PRO A 28 8.76 3.96 -11.44
C PRO A 28 9.03 2.70 -12.29
N GLU A 29 9.29 1.54 -11.67
CA GLU A 29 9.48 0.28 -12.40
C GLU A 29 8.17 -0.26 -12.96
N ILE A 30 7.10 -0.24 -12.14
CA ILE A 30 5.75 -0.59 -12.59
C ILE A 30 5.34 0.32 -13.76
N THR A 31 5.53 1.62 -13.59
CA THR A 31 5.16 2.63 -14.60
C THR A 31 5.88 2.37 -15.92
N ARG A 32 7.20 2.16 -15.90
CA ARG A 32 7.98 1.84 -17.11
C ARG A 32 7.51 0.56 -17.78
N SER A 33 7.24 -0.49 -17.01
CA SER A 33 6.78 -1.77 -17.54
C SER A 33 5.37 -1.69 -18.13
N VAL A 34 4.45 -1.06 -17.42
CA VAL A 34 3.04 -0.91 -17.85
C VAL A 34 2.96 -0.03 -19.09
N PHE A 35 3.70 1.08 -19.13
CA PHE A 35 3.65 2.02 -20.25
C PHE A 35 4.61 1.66 -21.41
N LYS A 36 5.41 0.61 -21.27
CA LYS A 36 6.33 0.09 -22.31
C LYS A 36 7.23 1.17 -22.95
N LYS A 37 7.59 2.20 -22.19
CA LYS A 37 8.47 3.26 -22.68
C LYS A 37 9.68 3.40 -21.77
N ASP A 38 10.85 3.46 -22.41
CA ASP A 38 12.08 3.92 -21.77
C ASP A 38 11.87 5.33 -21.21
N ALA A 39 12.56 5.64 -20.11
CA ALA A 39 12.41 6.88 -19.37
C ALA A 39 12.42 8.11 -20.31
N HIS A 40 11.25 8.63 -20.64
CA HIS A 40 11.13 9.87 -21.36
C HIS A 40 11.31 11.05 -20.38
N PRO A 41 12.07 12.09 -20.74
CA PRO A 41 12.34 13.21 -19.85
C PRO A 41 11.06 13.97 -19.45
N ASP A 42 9.98 13.84 -20.20
CA ASP A 42 8.66 14.39 -19.84
C ASP A 42 7.62 13.29 -19.62
N LEU A 43 7.71 12.61 -18.47
CA LEU A 43 6.76 11.61 -18.04
C LEU A 43 5.31 12.15 -18.03
N ARG A 44 5.12 13.44 -17.78
CA ARG A 44 3.80 14.08 -17.72
C ARG A 44 3.12 14.16 -19.10
N ALA A 45 3.87 14.53 -20.13
CA ALA A 45 3.36 14.58 -21.50
C ALA A 45 3.01 13.16 -21.99
N VAL A 46 3.89 12.19 -21.72
CA VAL A 46 3.68 10.78 -22.06
C VAL A 46 2.44 10.23 -21.38
N LEU A 47 2.24 10.49 -20.09
CA LEU A 47 1.09 10.01 -19.35
C LEU A 47 -0.21 10.66 -19.82
N ASN A 48 -0.22 11.96 -20.12
CA ASN A 48 -1.40 12.62 -20.69
C ASN A 48 -1.83 12.04 -22.04
N GLU A 49 -0.87 11.70 -22.92
CA GLU A 49 -1.19 11.00 -24.17
C GLU A 49 -1.71 9.58 -23.94
N LEU A 50 -1.08 8.87 -23.01
CA LEU A 50 -1.44 7.49 -22.68
C LEU A 50 -2.83 7.42 -22.03
N PHE A 51 -3.17 8.37 -21.16
CA PHE A 51 -4.53 8.46 -20.58
C PHE A 51 -5.61 8.69 -21.63
N LYS A 52 -5.32 9.39 -22.74
CA LYS A 52 -6.25 9.55 -23.85
C LYS A 52 -6.50 8.22 -24.59
N ARG A 53 -5.51 7.34 -24.66
CA ARG A 53 -5.57 6.07 -25.42
C ARG A 53 -6.07 4.90 -24.58
N GLN A 54 -5.82 4.88 -23.27
CA GLN A 54 -6.22 3.85 -22.29
C GLN A 54 -5.82 2.40 -22.64
N ASP A 55 -5.18 2.15 -23.78
CA ASP A 55 -4.92 0.79 -24.31
C ASP A 55 -3.95 -0.02 -23.44
N PHE A 56 -3.11 0.65 -22.65
CA PHE A 56 -2.13 0.00 -21.79
C PHE A 56 -2.67 -0.32 -20.37
N ILE A 57 -3.75 0.32 -19.93
CA ILE A 57 -4.40 0.06 -18.63
C ILE A 57 -5.58 -0.90 -18.76
N LYS A 58 -6.27 -0.93 -19.89
CA LYS A 58 -7.37 -1.87 -20.18
C LYS A 58 -7.05 -3.34 -19.90
N PRO A 59 -5.83 -3.85 -20.17
CA PRO A 59 -5.51 -5.24 -19.90
C PRO A 59 -5.54 -5.64 -18.43
N PHE A 60 -5.52 -4.68 -17.51
CA PHE A 60 -5.53 -5.00 -16.07
C PHE A 60 -6.50 -4.18 -15.24
N LEU A 61 -7.16 -3.17 -15.78
CA LEU A 61 -8.17 -2.37 -15.09
C LEU A 61 -9.55 -2.60 -15.67
N SER A 62 -10.55 -2.73 -14.82
CA SER A 62 -11.95 -2.74 -15.23
C SER A 62 -12.41 -1.37 -15.69
N HIS A 63 -13.56 -1.33 -16.36
CA HIS A 63 -14.17 -0.07 -16.80
C HIS A 63 -14.45 0.89 -15.63
N GLU A 64 -14.91 0.37 -14.49
CA GLU A 64 -15.17 1.18 -13.28
C GLU A 64 -13.87 1.76 -12.69
N GLU A 65 -12.80 0.98 -12.70
CA GLU A 65 -11.49 1.44 -12.23
C GLU A 65 -10.91 2.51 -13.15
N ILE A 66 -11.12 2.40 -14.45
CA ILE A 66 -10.73 3.43 -15.43
C ILE A 66 -11.51 4.73 -15.18
N ASN A 67 -12.81 4.65 -14.92
CA ASN A 67 -13.62 5.82 -14.57
C ASN A 67 -13.14 6.48 -13.26
N THR A 68 -12.73 5.67 -12.28
CA THR A 68 -12.16 6.18 -11.02
C THR A 68 -10.88 6.98 -11.26
N ILE A 69 -9.97 6.46 -12.10
CA ILE A 69 -8.71 7.16 -12.43
C ILE A 69 -8.98 8.48 -13.13
N ASN A 70 -9.92 8.50 -14.06
CA ASN A 70 -10.28 9.71 -14.80
C ASN A 70 -10.81 10.83 -13.89
N GLY A 71 -11.31 10.49 -12.70
CA GLY A 71 -11.73 11.45 -11.67
C GLY A 71 -10.57 12.10 -10.90
N PHE A 72 -9.35 11.56 -10.96
CA PHE A 72 -8.22 12.13 -10.24
C PHE A 72 -7.59 13.30 -11.00
N LYS A 73 -7.49 14.47 -10.35
CA LYS A 73 -6.88 15.67 -10.94
C LYS A 73 -5.35 15.63 -10.94
N ALA A 74 -4.74 14.97 -9.97
CA ALA A 74 -3.30 14.92 -9.80
C ALA A 74 -2.70 13.68 -10.45
N LEU A 75 -1.78 13.86 -11.41
CA LEU A 75 -1.08 12.79 -12.10
C LEU A 75 -0.37 11.84 -11.13
N LYS A 76 0.28 12.39 -10.10
CA LYS A 76 0.94 11.59 -9.06
C LYS A 76 -0.05 10.59 -8.45
N LYS A 77 -1.25 11.04 -8.07
CA LYS A 77 -2.28 10.18 -7.50
C LYS A 77 -2.76 9.11 -8.47
N GLN A 78 -2.87 9.43 -9.75
CA GLN A 78 -3.23 8.45 -10.79
C GLN A 78 -2.17 7.35 -10.88
N ILE A 79 -0.89 7.72 -10.91
CA ILE A 79 0.23 6.77 -11.00
C ILE A 79 0.32 5.88 -9.76
N GLU A 80 0.24 6.45 -8.58
CA GLU A 80 0.23 5.72 -7.31
C GLU A 80 -0.92 4.70 -7.27
N TRP A 81 -2.11 5.15 -7.64
CA TRP A 81 -3.30 4.31 -7.65
C TRP A 81 -3.21 3.18 -8.68
N ILE A 82 -2.77 3.46 -9.93
CA ILE A 82 -2.56 2.46 -10.99
C ILE A 82 -1.54 1.43 -10.53
N SER A 83 -0.43 1.89 -9.95
CA SER A 83 0.65 0.99 -9.51
C SER A 83 0.18 0.06 -8.39
N GLY A 84 -0.59 0.59 -7.43
CA GLY A 84 -1.20 -0.22 -6.38
C GLY A 84 -2.19 -1.27 -6.94
N ARG A 85 -3.02 -0.88 -7.90
CA ARG A 85 -3.95 -1.80 -8.58
C ARG A 85 -3.22 -2.89 -9.35
N TYR A 86 -2.21 -2.51 -10.11
CA TYR A 86 -1.40 -3.48 -10.84
C TYR A 86 -0.77 -4.49 -9.88
N LEU A 87 -0.12 -4.03 -8.82
CA LEU A 87 0.59 -4.90 -7.87
C LEU A 87 -0.35 -5.89 -7.18
N ILE A 88 -1.47 -5.40 -6.63
CA ILE A 88 -2.41 -6.28 -5.91
C ILE A 88 -3.09 -7.29 -6.83
N LYS A 89 -3.47 -6.89 -8.04
CA LYS A 89 -4.09 -7.80 -9.01
C LYS A 89 -3.12 -8.89 -9.47
N GLN A 90 -1.86 -8.53 -9.75
CA GLN A 90 -0.80 -9.50 -10.04
C GLN A 90 -0.60 -10.49 -8.88
N MET A 91 -0.58 -9.98 -7.65
CA MET A 91 -0.45 -10.79 -6.44
C MET A 91 -1.62 -11.77 -6.29
N ILE A 92 -2.84 -11.28 -6.39
CA ILE A 92 -4.06 -12.09 -6.26
C ILE A 92 -4.17 -13.11 -7.39
N GLN A 93 -3.87 -12.73 -8.63
CA GLN A 93 -3.83 -13.66 -9.76
C GLN A 93 -2.81 -14.78 -9.50
N ASN A 94 -1.61 -14.44 -9.11
CA ASN A 94 -0.53 -15.41 -8.90
C ASN A 94 -0.81 -16.40 -7.76
N ILE A 95 -1.42 -15.93 -6.68
CA ILE A 95 -1.62 -16.75 -5.46
C ILE A 95 -2.91 -17.56 -5.51
N PHE A 96 -3.99 -16.99 -6.08
CA PHE A 96 -5.33 -17.56 -5.94
C PHE A 96 -5.99 -17.88 -7.28
N PHE A 97 -5.74 -17.12 -8.34
CA PHE A 97 -6.57 -17.15 -9.56
C PHE A 97 -5.72 -17.15 -10.83
N SER A 98 -4.81 -18.08 -10.97
CA SER A 98 -3.82 -18.14 -12.06
C SER A 98 -4.40 -18.07 -13.47
N ASN A 99 -5.66 -18.47 -13.66
CA ASN A 99 -6.34 -18.48 -14.96
C ASN A 99 -7.30 -17.27 -15.16
N THR A 100 -7.37 -16.32 -14.21
CA THR A 100 -8.26 -15.18 -14.29
C THR A 100 -7.52 -13.98 -14.89
N CYS A 101 -8.13 -13.29 -15.85
CA CYS A 101 -7.56 -12.04 -16.37
C CYS A 101 -7.54 -10.94 -15.31
N LEU A 102 -6.53 -10.08 -15.34
CA LEU A 102 -6.34 -9.05 -14.32
C LEU A 102 -7.50 -8.03 -14.27
N ASP A 103 -8.09 -7.71 -15.40
CA ASP A 103 -9.26 -6.83 -15.51
C ASP A 103 -10.51 -7.40 -14.85
N GLN A 104 -10.57 -8.71 -14.63
CA GLN A 104 -11.65 -9.41 -13.91
C GLN A 104 -11.43 -9.46 -12.40
N ILE A 105 -10.23 -9.20 -11.91
CA ILE A 105 -9.93 -9.09 -10.49
C ILE A 105 -10.28 -7.68 -10.01
N ASN A 106 -11.52 -7.47 -9.61
CA ASN A 106 -12.02 -6.14 -9.27
C ASN A 106 -11.91 -5.86 -7.78
N LEU A 107 -11.34 -4.67 -7.47
CA LEU A 107 -11.28 -4.14 -6.12
C LEU A 107 -12.23 -2.95 -5.99
N SER A 108 -12.98 -2.95 -4.90
CA SER A 108 -13.80 -1.82 -4.46
C SER A 108 -13.38 -1.38 -3.07
N TYR A 109 -14.02 -0.34 -2.56
CA TYR A 109 -13.76 0.18 -1.22
C TYR A 109 -15.02 0.13 -0.37
N ARG A 110 -14.87 -0.26 0.89
CA ARG A 110 -15.91 -0.10 1.91
C ARG A 110 -16.12 1.40 2.19
N LYS A 111 -17.20 1.73 2.88
CA LYS A 111 -17.53 3.12 3.23
C LYS A 111 -16.38 3.83 3.96
N GLU A 112 -15.64 3.11 4.76
CA GLU A 112 -14.50 3.60 5.55
C GLU A 112 -13.17 3.62 4.77
N GLY A 113 -13.19 3.27 3.48
CA GLY A 113 -12.03 3.30 2.59
C GLY A 113 -11.18 2.01 2.57
N ALA A 114 -11.58 0.96 3.28
CA ALA A 114 -10.87 -0.31 3.25
C ALA A 114 -11.10 -1.04 1.91
N PRO A 115 -10.03 -1.49 1.21
CA PRO A 115 -10.17 -2.23 -0.04
C PRO A 115 -10.73 -3.64 0.19
N PHE A 116 -11.45 -4.15 -0.79
CA PHE A 116 -11.90 -5.55 -0.85
C PHE A 116 -12.05 -6.01 -2.29
N LEU A 117 -11.92 -7.33 -2.51
CA LEU A 117 -12.20 -7.94 -3.80
C LEU A 117 -13.71 -8.14 -3.96
N THR A 118 -14.29 -7.66 -5.05
CA THR A 118 -15.76 -7.73 -5.26
C THR A 118 -16.26 -9.17 -5.38
N THR A 119 -15.46 -10.03 -6.00
CA THR A 119 -15.80 -11.47 -6.19
C THR A 119 -15.46 -12.32 -4.99
N HIS A 120 -14.55 -11.89 -4.12
CA HIS A 120 -14.07 -12.61 -2.93
C HIS A 120 -13.93 -11.64 -1.75
N PRO A 121 -15.04 -11.08 -1.24
CA PRO A 121 -15.03 -10.03 -0.22
C PRO A 121 -14.47 -10.50 1.13
N ASP A 122 -14.38 -11.81 1.34
CA ASP A 122 -13.83 -12.43 2.54
C ASP A 122 -12.31 -12.60 2.50
N LEU A 123 -11.69 -12.44 1.31
CA LEU A 123 -10.24 -12.52 1.21
C LEU A 123 -9.61 -11.23 1.75
N PRO A 124 -8.84 -11.30 2.85
CA PRO A 124 -8.23 -10.11 3.43
C PRO A 124 -7.18 -9.52 2.49
N VAL A 125 -7.30 -8.24 2.19
CA VAL A 125 -6.35 -7.50 1.39
C VAL A 125 -6.10 -6.13 2.00
N SER A 126 -4.87 -5.62 1.84
CA SER A 126 -4.50 -4.27 2.24
C SER A 126 -3.51 -3.67 1.24
N LEU A 127 -3.58 -2.36 1.06
CA LEU A 127 -2.76 -1.59 0.13
C LEU A 127 -2.18 -0.37 0.80
N SER A 128 -0.96 -0.02 0.44
CA SER A 128 -0.35 1.26 0.78
C SER A 128 0.64 1.71 -0.30
N HIS A 129 0.91 3.01 -0.32
CA HIS A 129 1.95 3.60 -1.16
C HIS A 129 2.52 4.83 -0.47
N SER A 130 3.81 5.05 -0.64
CA SER A 130 4.48 6.26 -0.21
C SER A 130 5.61 6.58 -1.19
N ASN A 131 5.58 7.79 -1.76
CA ASN A 131 6.54 8.26 -2.76
C ASN A 131 6.80 7.26 -3.90
N ASP A 132 7.96 6.58 -3.88
CA ASP A 132 8.39 5.70 -4.97
C ASP A 132 7.99 4.24 -4.78
N TYR A 133 7.33 3.89 -3.68
CA TYR A 133 6.93 2.51 -3.41
C TYR A 133 5.42 2.33 -3.31
N THR A 134 4.96 1.20 -3.78
CA THR A 134 3.64 0.63 -3.49
C THR A 134 3.80 -0.75 -2.87
N ALA A 135 2.91 -1.08 -1.94
CA ALA A 135 2.88 -2.36 -1.25
C ALA A 135 1.45 -2.90 -1.19
N ALA A 136 1.33 -4.21 -1.27
CA ALA A 136 0.09 -4.95 -1.16
C ALA A 136 0.27 -6.12 -0.21
N ALA A 137 -0.73 -6.42 0.59
CA ALA A 137 -0.77 -7.62 1.42
C ALA A 137 -2.06 -8.40 1.18
N CYS A 138 -1.98 -9.72 1.28
CA CYS A 138 -3.14 -10.60 1.36
C CYS A 138 -2.92 -11.69 2.41
N CYS A 139 -4.02 -12.23 2.93
CA CYS A 139 -4.01 -13.40 3.79
C CYS A 139 -4.81 -14.54 3.15
N LYS A 140 -4.30 -15.78 3.22
CA LYS A 140 -4.99 -16.95 2.72
C LYS A 140 -6.17 -17.34 3.60
N ASP A 141 -6.11 -17.01 4.89
CA ASP A 141 -7.14 -17.31 5.85
C ASP A 141 -8.21 -16.23 5.85
N LYS A 142 -9.40 -16.58 5.36
CA LYS A 142 -10.53 -15.66 5.17
C LYS A 142 -11.09 -15.07 6.47
N GLY A 143 -10.85 -15.72 7.60
CA GLY A 143 -11.28 -15.23 8.92
C GLY A 143 -10.40 -14.14 9.51
N GLN A 144 -9.21 -13.93 8.96
CA GLN A 144 -8.26 -12.96 9.48
C GLN A 144 -8.50 -11.53 8.98
N THR A 145 -7.96 -10.60 9.71
CA THR A 145 -7.91 -9.19 9.31
C THR A 145 -6.47 -8.74 9.21
N ILE A 146 -6.15 -7.93 8.21
CA ILE A 146 -4.82 -7.38 8.00
C ILE A 146 -4.87 -5.89 7.69
N GLY A 147 -3.84 -5.16 8.11
CA GLY A 147 -3.60 -3.79 7.70
C GLY A 147 -2.13 -3.59 7.40
N LEU A 148 -1.83 -3.03 6.24
CA LEU A 148 -0.48 -2.79 5.74
C LEU A 148 -0.24 -1.30 5.55
N ASP A 149 0.92 -0.82 5.97
CA ASP A 149 1.37 0.51 5.64
C ASP A 149 2.85 0.55 5.24
N ILE A 150 3.20 1.53 4.42
CA ILE A 150 4.57 1.81 3.98
C ILE A 150 4.78 3.31 3.98
N GLU A 151 5.93 3.77 4.52
CA GLU A 151 6.28 5.18 4.55
C GLU A 151 7.74 5.43 4.20
N LYS A 152 7.98 6.53 3.48
CA LYS A 152 9.32 7.05 3.27
C LYS A 152 9.79 7.76 4.53
N ILE A 153 10.96 7.37 5.02
CA ILE A 153 11.63 8.05 6.13
C ILE A 153 12.16 9.39 5.62
N ALA A 154 11.49 10.45 5.98
CA ALA A 154 11.92 11.82 5.70
C ALA A 154 12.83 12.33 6.81
N LYS A 155 13.22 13.62 6.74
CA LYS A 155 13.79 14.32 7.89
C LYS A 155 12.84 14.21 9.08
N ALA A 156 13.41 14.32 10.29
CA ALA A 156 12.60 14.27 11.52
C ALA A 156 11.36 15.18 11.40
N PRO A 157 10.16 14.63 11.69
CA PRO A 157 8.93 15.39 11.58
C PRO A 157 8.93 16.61 12.49
N ASP A 158 8.22 17.64 12.07
CA ASP A 158 8.07 18.86 12.87
C ASP A 158 7.16 18.63 14.10
N CYS A 159 7.15 19.64 14.99
CA CYS A 159 6.35 19.57 16.22
C CYS A 159 4.85 19.48 15.95
N PHE A 160 4.34 19.97 14.83
CA PHE A 160 2.94 19.91 14.48
C PHE A 160 2.53 18.47 14.12
N PHE A 161 3.32 17.84 13.23
CA PHE A 161 3.13 16.43 12.90
C PHE A 161 3.19 15.55 14.16
N MET A 162 4.22 15.74 15.00
CA MET A 162 4.37 14.95 16.23
C MET A 162 3.14 15.04 17.13
N LYS A 163 2.61 16.24 17.37
CA LYS A 163 1.41 16.45 18.20
C LYS A 163 0.13 15.92 17.58
N THR A 164 0.06 15.88 16.26
CA THR A 164 -1.14 15.39 15.54
C THR A 164 -1.15 13.86 15.45
N ALA A 165 0.00 13.27 15.16
CA ALA A 165 0.15 11.84 14.90
C ALA A 165 0.29 10.99 16.17
N PHE A 166 0.90 11.56 17.22
CA PHE A 166 1.27 10.81 18.42
C PHE A 166 0.65 11.40 19.69
N THR A 167 0.32 10.54 20.65
CA THR A 167 -0.07 10.95 21.98
C THR A 167 1.14 11.49 22.75
N GLN A 168 0.88 12.23 23.82
CA GLN A 168 1.95 12.70 24.71
C GLN A 168 2.79 11.54 25.27
N ASN A 169 2.13 10.42 25.59
CA ASN A 169 2.79 9.22 26.12
C ASN A 169 3.71 8.59 25.06
N GLU A 170 3.29 8.50 23.80
CA GLU A 170 4.16 8.05 22.70
C GLU A 170 5.37 8.97 22.54
N ILE A 171 5.17 10.30 22.52
CA ILE A 171 6.24 11.29 22.35
C ILE A 171 7.32 11.15 23.44
N LEU A 172 6.92 10.86 24.68
CA LEU A 172 7.85 10.64 25.80
C LEU A 172 8.67 9.35 25.65
N ASN A 173 8.10 8.34 24.99
CA ASN A 173 8.73 7.02 24.79
C ASN A 173 9.48 6.90 23.44
N LEU A 174 9.20 7.79 22.49
CA LEU A 174 9.87 7.80 21.19
C LEU A 174 11.31 8.30 21.31
N LYS A 175 12.24 7.56 20.74
CA LYS A 175 13.58 8.09 20.48
C LYS A 175 13.47 9.23 19.47
N LYS A 176 14.29 10.27 19.60
CA LYS A 176 14.39 11.40 18.65
C LYS A 176 15.12 10.99 17.36
N ASP A 177 14.77 9.85 16.82
CA ASP A 177 15.32 9.27 15.60
C ASP A 177 14.19 9.14 14.57
N ALA A 178 14.39 9.72 13.41
CA ALA A 178 13.40 9.74 12.33
C ALA A 178 12.94 8.32 11.94
N ALA A 179 13.85 7.35 11.88
CA ALA A 179 13.52 5.98 11.53
C ALA A 179 12.54 5.35 12.53
N GLN A 180 12.75 5.57 13.83
CA GLN A 180 11.84 5.06 14.86
C GLN A 180 10.49 5.80 14.87
N ILE A 181 10.50 7.11 14.62
CA ILE A 181 9.26 7.89 14.51
C ILE A 181 8.42 7.37 13.35
N PHE A 182 9.00 7.23 12.14
CA PHE A 182 8.29 6.71 10.98
C PHE A 182 7.89 5.25 11.14
N ARG A 183 8.67 4.44 11.85
CA ARG A 183 8.29 3.06 12.18
C ARG A 183 7.03 3.02 13.05
N ASN A 184 6.98 3.80 14.13
CA ASN A 184 5.79 3.85 14.97
C ASN A 184 4.58 4.43 14.20
N TRP A 185 4.83 5.41 13.32
CA TRP A 185 3.81 5.95 12.44
C TRP A 185 3.21 4.89 11.52
N THR A 186 4.06 4.12 10.80
CA THR A 186 3.57 3.05 9.91
C THR A 186 2.85 1.93 10.67
N ILE A 187 3.28 1.58 11.88
CA ILE A 187 2.55 0.61 12.72
C ILE A 187 1.16 1.15 13.07
N LYS A 188 1.06 2.42 13.45
CA LYS A 188 -0.21 3.08 13.78
C LYS A 188 -1.16 3.13 12.58
N GLU A 189 -0.66 3.52 11.40
CA GLU A 189 -1.42 3.53 10.15
C GLU A 189 -1.85 2.11 9.72
N ALA A 190 -0.96 1.12 9.83
CA ALA A 190 -1.28 -0.28 9.58
C ALA A 190 -2.39 -0.76 10.52
N TYR A 191 -2.37 -0.38 11.79
CA TYR A 191 -3.44 -0.71 12.74
C TYR A 191 -4.77 -0.04 12.38
N LEU A 192 -4.77 1.23 11.96
CA LEU A 192 -5.99 1.89 11.51
C LEU A 192 -6.61 1.22 10.27
N LYS A 193 -5.76 0.71 9.37
CA LYS A 193 -6.21 -0.10 8.23
C LYS A 193 -6.73 -1.47 8.68
N TYR A 194 -6.08 -2.10 9.66
CA TYR A 194 -6.52 -3.36 10.27
C TYR A 194 -7.94 -3.23 10.86
N ILE A 195 -8.22 -2.20 11.65
CA ILE A 195 -9.57 -1.97 12.19
C ILE A 195 -10.56 -1.40 11.14
N LYS A 196 -10.11 -1.21 9.89
CA LYS A 196 -10.89 -0.71 8.75
C LYS A 196 -11.53 0.65 8.97
N LYS A 197 -10.97 1.49 9.84
CA LYS A 197 -11.48 2.83 10.13
C LYS A 197 -10.70 3.93 9.43
N GLY A 198 -9.45 3.68 9.06
CA GLY A 198 -8.59 4.71 8.47
C GLY A 198 -8.57 5.98 9.33
N PHE A 199 -8.58 7.13 8.69
CA PHE A 199 -8.59 8.43 9.38
C PHE A 199 -9.94 8.82 10.03
N ASN A 200 -10.96 7.94 9.97
CA ASN A 200 -12.21 8.15 10.74
C ASN A 200 -12.03 7.80 12.23
N GLU A 201 -10.95 7.13 12.61
CA GLU A 201 -10.56 6.96 14.00
C GLU A 201 -9.53 8.02 14.39
N SER A 202 -9.65 8.54 15.61
CA SER A 202 -8.71 9.52 16.12
C SER A 202 -7.34 8.89 16.39
N LEU A 203 -6.29 9.46 15.83
CA LEU A 203 -4.90 9.06 16.09
C LEU A 203 -4.52 9.13 17.57
N GLN A 204 -5.13 10.03 18.33
CA GLN A 204 -4.89 10.22 19.76
C GLN A 204 -5.51 9.10 20.63
N LYS A 205 -6.34 8.23 20.08
CA LYS A 205 -6.87 7.05 20.78
C LYS A 205 -6.01 5.82 20.61
N VAL A 206 -5.06 5.85 19.67
CA VAL A 206 -4.16 4.73 19.37
C VAL A 206 -2.76 5.09 19.80
N GLU A 207 -2.11 4.23 20.58
CA GLU A 207 -0.72 4.36 20.99
C GLU A 207 0.09 3.16 20.53
N VAL A 208 1.31 3.40 20.07
CA VAL A 208 2.30 2.37 19.71
C VAL A 208 3.51 2.54 20.63
N ILE A 209 3.67 1.63 21.57
CA ILE A 209 4.76 1.67 22.55
C ILE A 209 5.44 0.31 22.56
N ASN A 210 6.73 0.27 22.29
CA ASN A 210 7.54 -0.96 22.23
C ASN A 210 6.96 -2.05 21.31
N ASN A 211 6.39 -1.66 20.15
CA ASN A 211 5.65 -2.50 19.20
C ASN A 211 4.33 -3.09 19.74
N GLU A 212 3.89 -2.69 20.92
CA GLU A 212 2.56 -3.01 21.41
C GLU A 212 1.58 -1.90 21.05
N ILE A 213 0.36 -2.29 20.71
CA ILE A 213 -0.70 -1.36 20.32
C ILE A 213 -1.71 -1.25 21.46
N PHE A 214 -2.03 -0.01 21.81
CA PHE A 214 -3.09 0.32 22.76
C PHE A 214 -4.15 1.14 22.05
N HIS A 215 -5.42 0.80 22.22
CA HIS A 215 -6.55 1.55 21.69
C HIS A 215 -7.50 1.90 22.83
N ASN A 216 -7.78 3.19 23.02
CA ASN A 216 -8.50 3.71 24.19
C ASN A 216 -7.86 3.22 25.51
N LYS A 217 -6.53 3.24 25.59
CA LYS A 217 -5.71 2.77 26.73
C LYS A 217 -5.75 1.27 27.00
N ASN A 218 -6.48 0.48 26.22
CA ASN A 218 -6.51 -0.98 26.35
C ASN A 218 -5.49 -1.59 25.39
N LYS A 219 -4.68 -2.51 25.91
CA LYS A 219 -3.76 -3.29 25.06
C LYS A 219 -4.55 -4.15 24.07
N ILE A 220 -4.17 -4.08 22.81
CA ILE A 220 -4.77 -4.87 21.75
C ILE A 220 -3.88 -6.07 21.48
N ASN A 221 -4.49 -7.25 21.46
CA ASN A 221 -3.78 -8.50 21.15
C ASN A 221 -3.78 -8.71 19.63
N VAL A 222 -2.71 -8.26 18.96
CA VAL A 222 -2.47 -8.37 17.54
C VAL A 222 -1.01 -8.66 17.26
N ASN A 223 -0.73 -9.23 16.11
CA ASN A 223 0.63 -9.40 15.63
C ASN A 223 1.09 -8.15 14.89
N VAL A 224 2.27 -7.67 15.23
CA VAL A 224 2.90 -6.50 14.59
C VAL A 224 4.20 -6.95 13.92
N PHE A 225 4.25 -6.83 12.62
CA PHE A 225 5.48 -6.97 11.83
C PHE A 225 5.90 -5.61 11.31
N SER A 226 7.16 -5.26 11.45
CA SER A 226 7.71 -4.03 10.90
C SER A 226 9.16 -4.22 10.48
N THR A 227 9.50 -3.79 9.27
CA THR A 227 10.84 -3.90 8.69
C THR A 227 11.19 -2.66 7.88
N PHE A 228 12.47 -2.37 7.82
CA PHE A 228 13.00 -1.37 6.89
C PHE A 228 13.21 -2.04 5.52
N ILE A 229 12.77 -1.36 4.47
CA ILE A 229 12.99 -1.74 3.09
C ILE A 229 13.76 -0.62 2.39
N ASP A 230 14.76 -0.99 1.59
CA ASP A 230 15.72 -0.02 1.09
C ASP A 230 16.38 0.79 2.24
N THR A 231 17.01 1.92 1.95
CA THR A 231 17.71 2.73 2.95
C THR A 231 16.79 3.69 3.70
N ASP A 232 15.65 4.03 3.12
CA ASP A 232 14.82 5.15 3.57
C ASP A 232 13.31 4.86 3.55
N TYR A 233 12.92 3.58 3.65
CA TYR A 233 11.51 3.20 3.78
C TYR A 233 11.31 2.24 4.95
N VAL A 234 10.16 2.33 5.57
CA VAL A 234 9.66 1.39 6.56
C VAL A 234 8.31 0.86 6.13
N LEU A 235 8.09 -0.44 6.32
CA LEU A 235 6.87 -1.16 6.01
C LEU A 235 6.40 -1.88 7.27
N SER A 236 5.12 -1.75 7.59
CA SER A 236 4.52 -2.40 8.75
C SER A 236 3.23 -3.11 8.38
N LEU A 237 3.00 -4.25 9.04
CA LEU A 237 1.77 -5.04 8.94
C LEU A 237 1.23 -5.27 10.35
N VAL A 238 -0.07 -5.15 10.50
CA VAL A 238 -0.83 -5.58 11.68
C VAL A 238 -1.81 -6.66 11.24
N SER A 239 -1.89 -7.74 12.02
CA SER A 239 -2.76 -8.89 11.75
C SER A 239 -3.28 -9.54 13.03
N ASP A 240 -4.32 -10.38 12.91
CA ASP A 240 -4.79 -11.26 13.99
C ASP A 240 -3.70 -12.22 14.43
#